data_8d68c161e71ee89ec75c9cbd01cca4f1
#
_entry.id   8d68c161e71ee89ec75c9cbd01cca4f1
#
_cell.length_a   1.000
_cell.length_b   1.000
_cell.length_c   1.000
_cell.angle_alpha   90.00
_cell.angle_beta   90.00
_cell.angle_gamma   90.00
#
_symmetry.space_group_name_H-M   'P 1'
#
loop_
_entity.id
_entity.type
_entity.pdbx_description
1 polymer ?
#
loop_
_entity_poly.entity_id
_entity_poly.type
_entity_poly.pdbx_seq_one_letter_code
_entity_poly.pdbx_strand_id
1 'polypeptide(L)'
;MKYTYEELAKMIDHSLLHPTMTDQELEDGCKVAAKYGVASVCIKPYAVRRAAELLKGTGVFVGAVIGFPHGNSATESKRYETALACKDGAVEIDMVINIGKALSGDWEFVERDVKAVCDEAHQHGAKVKVIFENDYLTKGGAGLSSDDFKKRLCQICERAGADWVKTSSGYGFVKQADGSYNYQGATEHDLALMRASVSAKVQVKAAGGVRDLGGSRCGATATAAMLDEYRRREAAEKAGQKIEGKSGGIGAGGY
;
A
#
# COMPACT_ATOMS: atom_id res chain seq x y z
N MET A 1 -3.08 -16.26 20.75
CA MET A 1 -2.73 -15.38 19.59
C MET A 1 -2.49 -13.96 20.08
N LYS A 2 -1.58 -13.18 19.43
CA LYS A 2 -1.20 -11.80 19.84
C LYS A 2 -2.26 -10.76 19.46
N TYR A 3 -2.99 -10.98 18.37
CA TYR A 3 -4.00 -10.07 17.81
C TYR A 3 -5.34 -10.80 17.68
N THR A 4 -6.44 -10.06 17.73
CA THR A 4 -7.78 -10.57 17.40
C THR A 4 -7.98 -10.63 15.88
N TYR A 5 -9.03 -11.32 15.45
CA TYR A 5 -9.44 -11.34 14.04
C TYR A 5 -9.72 -9.93 13.50
N GLU A 6 -10.46 -9.16 14.28
CA GLU A 6 -10.88 -7.79 13.92
C GLU A 6 -9.68 -6.86 13.79
N GLU A 7 -8.71 -6.95 14.71
CA GLU A 7 -7.46 -6.17 14.62
C GLU A 7 -6.68 -6.51 13.35
N LEU A 8 -6.57 -7.79 13.00
CA LEU A 8 -5.88 -8.21 11.77
C LEU A 8 -6.64 -7.80 10.51
N ALA A 9 -7.97 -7.96 10.49
CA ALA A 9 -8.78 -7.52 9.36
C ALA A 9 -8.61 -6.01 9.10
N LYS A 10 -8.57 -5.20 10.17
CA LYS A 10 -8.34 -3.74 10.08
C LYS A 10 -6.90 -3.34 9.75
N MET A 11 -5.98 -4.29 9.60
CA MET A 11 -4.64 -4.05 9.02
C MET A 11 -4.61 -4.30 7.51
N ILE A 12 -5.66 -4.80 6.88
CA ILE A 12 -5.67 -5.18 5.46
C ILE A 12 -6.36 -4.11 4.60
N ASP A 13 -5.65 -3.61 3.58
CA ASP A 13 -6.24 -2.94 2.42
C ASP A 13 -6.38 -3.99 1.31
N HIS A 14 -7.62 -4.39 0.99
CA HIS A 14 -7.88 -5.36 -0.06
C HIS A 14 -7.60 -4.75 -1.43
N SER A 15 -6.63 -5.32 -2.16
CA SER A 15 -6.12 -4.74 -3.41
C SER A 15 -6.94 -5.18 -4.61
N LEU A 16 -7.51 -4.21 -5.34
CA LEU A 16 -8.34 -4.38 -6.56
C LEU A 16 -7.72 -3.57 -7.70
N LEU A 17 -6.42 -3.82 -7.99
CA LEU A 17 -5.61 -2.95 -8.85
C LEU A 17 -5.21 -3.57 -10.17
N HIS A 18 -5.42 -4.89 -10.37
CA HIS A 18 -4.95 -5.54 -11.60
C HIS A 18 -5.54 -4.85 -12.84
N PRO A 19 -4.74 -4.53 -13.87
CA PRO A 19 -5.22 -3.77 -15.02
C PRO A 19 -6.30 -4.48 -15.85
N THR A 20 -6.29 -5.81 -15.84
CA THR A 20 -7.30 -6.62 -16.57
C THR A 20 -8.56 -6.92 -15.77
N MET A 21 -8.61 -6.48 -14.49
CA MET A 21 -9.77 -6.72 -13.62
C MET A 21 -11.02 -6.07 -14.21
N THR A 22 -12.02 -6.89 -14.46
CA THR A 22 -13.34 -6.48 -14.96
C THR A 22 -14.17 -5.79 -13.87
N ASP A 23 -15.24 -5.12 -14.26
CA ASP A 23 -16.16 -4.48 -13.29
C ASP A 23 -16.79 -5.52 -12.36
N GLN A 24 -17.13 -6.72 -12.86
CA GLN A 24 -17.67 -7.80 -12.04
C GLN A 24 -16.66 -8.29 -10.98
N GLU A 25 -15.40 -8.50 -11.36
CA GLU A 25 -14.33 -8.91 -10.43
C GLU A 25 -14.07 -7.84 -9.38
N LEU A 26 -14.15 -6.57 -9.77
CA LEU A 26 -14.03 -5.44 -8.86
C LEU A 26 -15.18 -5.41 -7.84
N GLU A 27 -16.43 -5.59 -8.30
CA GLU A 27 -17.59 -5.67 -7.41
C GLU A 27 -17.51 -6.87 -6.47
N ASP A 28 -17.09 -8.03 -6.96
CA ASP A 28 -16.91 -9.22 -6.14
C ASP A 28 -15.78 -9.05 -5.12
N GLY A 29 -14.70 -8.35 -5.48
CA GLY A 29 -13.66 -7.93 -4.54
C GLY A 29 -14.19 -7.00 -3.44
N CYS A 30 -15.05 -6.06 -3.75
CA CYS A 30 -15.73 -5.22 -2.74
C CYS A 30 -16.60 -6.07 -1.79
N LYS A 31 -17.32 -7.08 -2.30
CA LYS A 31 -18.09 -8.01 -1.46
C LYS A 31 -17.18 -8.83 -0.54
N VAL A 32 -16.03 -9.29 -1.05
CA VAL A 32 -15.01 -9.96 -0.22
C VAL A 32 -14.53 -9.02 0.88
N ALA A 33 -14.15 -7.79 0.56
CA ALA A 33 -13.71 -6.80 1.54
C ALA A 33 -14.75 -6.56 2.64
N ALA A 34 -16.01 -6.41 2.27
CA ALA A 34 -17.13 -6.24 3.20
C ALA A 34 -17.34 -7.49 4.09
N LYS A 35 -17.33 -8.70 3.49
CA LYS A 35 -17.49 -9.97 4.20
C LYS A 35 -16.43 -10.19 5.28
N TYR A 36 -15.19 -9.83 5.00
CA TYR A 36 -14.06 -10.00 5.92
C TYR A 36 -13.84 -8.81 6.85
N GLY A 37 -14.56 -7.70 6.66
CA GLY A 37 -14.51 -6.52 7.52
C GLY A 37 -13.15 -5.82 7.52
N VAL A 38 -12.43 -5.83 6.39
CA VAL A 38 -11.09 -5.25 6.26
C VAL A 38 -11.06 -3.73 6.48
N ALA A 39 -9.87 -3.12 6.52
CA ALA A 39 -9.75 -1.68 6.69
C ALA A 39 -10.29 -0.92 5.49
N SER A 40 -9.81 -1.25 4.30
CA SER A 40 -10.22 -0.60 3.06
C SER A 40 -10.12 -1.52 1.85
N VAL A 41 -10.73 -1.11 0.74
CA VAL A 41 -10.31 -1.53 -0.59
C VAL A 41 -9.29 -0.52 -1.12
N CYS A 42 -8.28 -0.97 -1.86
CA CYS A 42 -7.37 -0.10 -2.61
C CYS A 42 -7.66 -0.28 -4.09
N ILE A 43 -8.17 0.76 -4.78
CA ILE A 43 -8.85 0.62 -6.07
C ILE A 43 -8.33 1.63 -7.10
N LYS A 44 -8.61 1.33 -8.38
CA LYS A 44 -8.29 2.21 -9.51
C LYS A 44 -9.19 3.47 -9.48
N PRO A 45 -8.70 4.66 -9.85
CA PRO A 45 -9.43 5.93 -9.67
C PRO A 45 -10.83 5.94 -10.30
N TYR A 46 -10.99 5.38 -11.52
CA TYR A 46 -12.27 5.38 -12.22
C TYR A 46 -13.40 4.62 -11.50
N ALA A 47 -13.04 3.70 -10.60
CA ALA A 47 -13.97 2.81 -9.92
C ALA A 47 -14.33 3.25 -8.50
N VAL A 48 -13.75 4.35 -8.02
CA VAL A 48 -13.93 4.84 -6.64
C VAL A 48 -15.41 5.06 -6.30
N ARG A 49 -16.16 5.75 -7.15
CA ARG A 49 -17.58 6.02 -6.93
C ARG A 49 -18.39 4.73 -6.78
N ARG A 50 -18.14 3.76 -7.66
CA ARG A 50 -18.83 2.47 -7.61
C ARG A 50 -18.49 1.70 -6.34
N ALA A 51 -17.22 1.69 -5.94
CA ALA A 51 -16.78 1.05 -4.68
C ALA A 51 -17.42 1.74 -3.46
N ALA A 52 -17.50 3.07 -3.45
CA ALA A 52 -18.13 3.82 -2.35
C ALA A 52 -19.62 3.49 -2.21
N GLU A 53 -20.33 3.31 -3.32
CA GLU A 53 -21.73 2.85 -3.32
C GLU A 53 -21.86 1.44 -2.73
N LEU A 54 -21.04 0.49 -3.19
CA LEU A 54 -21.08 -0.92 -2.78
C LEU A 54 -20.71 -1.13 -1.32
N LEU A 55 -19.78 -0.31 -0.80
CA LEU A 55 -19.25 -0.44 0.56
C LEU A 55 -19.96 0.45 1.58
N LYS A 56 -20.98 1.21 1.16
CA LYS A 56 -21.76 2.07 2.06
C LYS A 56 -22.35 1.27 3.23
N GLY A 57 -22.06 1.69 4.45
CA GLY A 57 -22.56 1.06 5.68
C GLY A 57 -21.83 -0.22 6.11
N THR A 58 -20.81 -0.68 5.37
CA THR A 58 -20.05 -1.90 5.72
C THR A 58 -18.92 -1.65 6.72
N GLY A 59 -18.53 -0.39 6.94
CA GLY A 59 -17.36 -0.04 7.77
C GLY A 59 -16.00 -0.30 7.07
N VAL A 60 -16.01 -0.58 5.75
CA VAL A 60 -14.81 -0.69 4.91
C VAL A 60 -14.61 0.61 4.16
N PHE A 61 -13.42 1.19 4.24
CA PHE A 61 -13.08 2.42 3.55
C PHE A 61 -12.76 2.20 2.07
N VAL A 62 -12.86 3.27 1.28
CA VAL A 62 -12.38 3.27 -0.10
C VAL A 62 -11.08 4.06 -0.17
N GLY A 63 -10.02 3.40 -0.62
CA GLY A 63 -8.74 4.00 -0.94
C GLY A 63 -8.52 4.01 -2.45
N ALA A 64 -7.98 5.10 -2.99
CA ALA A 64 -7.65 5.24 -4.40
C ALA A 64 -6.15 5.37 -4.62
N VAL A 65 -5.64 4.77 -5.70
CA VAL A 65 -4.25 5.00 -6.12
C VAL A 65 -4.13 6.25 -6.97
N ILE A 66 -3.04 7.01 -6.83
CA ILE A 66 -2.80 8.29 -7.51
C ILE A 66 -1.41 8.30 -8.16
N GLY A 67 -1.32 8.73 -9.43
CA GLY A 67 -0.09 8.68 -10.21
C GLY A 67 0.48 7.27 -10.34
N PHE A 68 -0.38 6.28 -10.30
CA PHE A 68 -0.05 4.88 -10.13
C PHE A 68 0.08 4.17 -11.49
N PRO A 69 1.04 3.19 -11.65
CA PRO A 69 1.92 2.69 -10.60
C PRO A 69 3.31 3.37 -10.55
N HIS A 70 3.66 4.24 -11.50
CA HIS A 70 5.04 4.69 -11.72
C HIS A 70 5.39 6.08 -11.17
N GLY A 71 4.43 6.84 -10.69
CA GLY A 71 4.63 8.13 -10.04
C GLY A 71 5.10 9.27 -10.97
N ASN A 72 5.13 9.06 -12.29
CA ASN A 72 5.72 9.96 -13.27
C ASN A 72 4.74 10.95 -13.92
N SER A 73 3.53 11.06 -13.39
CA SER A 73 2.57 12.11 -13.77
C SER A 73 3.04 13.48 -13.23
N ALA A 74 2.63 14.55 -13.89
CA ALA A 74 2.84 15.90 -13.38
C ALA A 74 2.12 16.08 -12.02
N THR A 75 2.66 16.93 -11.16
CA THR A 75 2.09 17.20 -9.83
C THR A 75 0.64 17.67 -9.90
N GLU A 76 0.32 18.55 -10.85
CA GLU A 76 -1.04 19.05 -11.06
C GLU A 76 -2.01 17.94 -11.46
N SER A 77 -1.55 16.96 -12.26
CA SER A 77 -2.35 15.79 -12.62
C SER A 77 -2.64 14.92 -11.40
N LYS A 78 -1.65 14.68 -10.54
CA LYS A 78 -1.84 13.94 -9.28
C LYS A 78 -2.80 14.68 -8.34
N ARG A 79 -2.69 15.99 -8.22
CA ARG A 79 -3.62 16.80 -7.42
C ARG A 79 -5.06 16.68 -7.93
N TYR A 80 -5.25 16.84 -9.24
CA TYR A 80 -6.59 16.73 -9.85
C TYR A 80 -7.17 15.33 -9.66
N GLU A 81 -6.36 14.29 -9.87
CA GLU A 81 -6.75 12.89 -9.64
C GLU A 81 -7.14 12.66 -8.16
N THR A 82 -6.40 13.25 -7.21
CA THR A 82 -6.71 13.21 -5.78
C THR A 82 -8.05 13.87 -5.47
N ALA A 83 -8.25 15.10 -5.95
CA ALA A 83 -9.52 15.83 -5.75
C ALA A 83 -10.72 15.05 -6.29
N LEU A 84 -10.57 14.47 -7.49
CA LEU A 84 -11.63 13.68 -8.12
C LEU A 84 -11.92 12.40 -7.33
N ALA A 85 -10.87 11.66 -6.91
CA ALA A 85 -11.02 10.45 -6.11
C ALA A 85 -11.74 10.76 -4.78
N CYS A 86 -11.35 11.82 -4.09
CA CYS A 86 -12.01 12.25 -2.84
C CYS A 86 -13.47 12.63 -3.07
N LYS A 87 -13.76 13.37 -4.13
CA LYS A 87 -15.14 13.74 -4.51
C LYS A 87 -15.99 12.50 -4.80
N ASP A 88 -15.40 11.44 -5.35
CA ASP A 88 -16.07 10.19 -5.66
C ASP A 88 -16.20 9.24 -4.45
N GLY A 89 -15.61 9.60 -3.30
CA GLY A 89 -15.79 8.90 -2.03
C GLY A 89 -14.54 8.21 -1.47
N ALA A 90 -13.37 8.45 -2.04
CA ALA A 90 -12.12 7.97 -1.43
C ALA A 90 -11.81 8.74 -0.15
N VAL A 91 -11.43 8.04 0.89
CA VAL A 91 -10.98 8.59 2.19
C VAL A 91 -9.53 8.22 2.50
N GLU A 92 -8.89 7.45 1.64
CA GLU A 92 -7.46 7.13 1.67
C GLU A 92 -6.89 7.26 0.25
N ILE A 93 -5.70 7.84 0.13
CA ILE A 93 -5.01 8.12 -1.12
C ILE A 93 -3.64 7.45 -1.09
N ASP A 94 -3.39 6.51 -1.99
CA ASP A 94 -2.12 5.81 -2.13
C ASP A 94 -1.35 6.40 -3.34
N MET A 95 -0.56 7.46 -3.15
CA MET A 95 0.22 8.08 -4.22
C MET A 95 1.59 7.45 -4.41
N VAL A 96 2.13 7.48 -5.63
CA VAL A 96 3.52 7.09 -5.91
C VAL A 96 4.38 8.34 -6.08
N ILE A 97 5.58 8.36 -5.45
CA ILE A 97 6.56 9.44 -5.66
C ILE A 97 7.01 9.48 -7.13
N ASN A 98 7.55 10.62 -7.58
CA ASN A 98 8.28 10.63 -8.84
C ASN A 98 9.66 10.00 -8.64
N ILE A 99 9.76 8.70 -8.98
CA ILE A 99 10.95 7.87 -8.74
C ILE A 99 12.18 8.43 -9.47
N GLY A 100 12.01 8.86 -10.73
CA GLY A 100 13.09 9.43 -11.51
C GLY A 100 13.66 10.71 -10.90
N LYS A 101 12.80 11.58 -10.37
CA LYS A 101 13.21 12.80 -9.64
C LYS A 101 13.94 12.46 -8.36
N ALA A 102 13.43 11.50 -7.59
CA ALA A 102 14.09 11.03 -6.39
C ALA A 102 15.49 10.47 -6.68
N LEU A 103 15.64 9.58 -7.67
CA LEU A 103 16.91 9.00 -8.08
C LEU A 103 17.90 10.07 -8.60
N SER A 104 17.40 11.14 -9.18
CA SER A 104 18.21 12.30 -9.62
C SER A 104 18.62 13.22 -8.46
N GLY A 105 18.13 12.99 -7.24
CA GLY A 105 18.41 13.85 -6.07
C GLY A 105 17.63 15.16 -6.06
N ASP A 106 16.58 15.31 -6.89
CA ASP A 106 15.72 16.49 -6.90
C ASP A 106 14.70 16.39 -5.74
N TRP A 107 15.24 16.45 -4.53
CA TRP A 107 14.47 16.28 -3.29
C TRP A 107 13.42 17.36 -3.09
N GLU A 108 13.69 18.56 -3.56
CA GLU A 108 12.74 19.67 -3.49
C GLU A 108 11.51 19.40 -4.35
N PHE A 109 11.70 18.85 -5.55
CA PHE A 109 10.59 18.41 -6.39
C PHE A 109 9.78 17.32 -5.69
N VAL A 110 10.45 16.29 -5.15
CA VAL A 110 9.77 15.17 -4.46
C VAL A 110 8.94 15.69 -3.27
N GLU A 111 9.50 16.59 -2.46
CA GLU A 111 8.79 17.16 -1.31
C GLU A 111 7.57 17.97 -1.74
N ARG A 112 7.69 18.81 -2.77
CA ARG A 112 6.57 19.60 -3.32
C ARG A 112 5.48 18.69 -3.91
N ASP A 113 5.86 17.64 -4.63
CA ASP A 113 4.93 16.68 -5.26
C ASP A 113 4.10 15.94 -4.20
N VAL A 114 4.77 15.41 -3.17
CA VAL A 114 4.10 14.74 -2.04
C VAL A 114 3.21 15.72 -1.27
N LYS A 115 3.75 16.91 -0.96
CA LYS A 115 3.01 17.93 -0.22
C LYS A 115 1.74 18.37 -0.95
N ALA A 116 1.81 18.55 -2.27
CA ALA A 116 0.68 18.97 -3.06
C ALA A 116 -0.48 17.95 -3.02
N VAL A 117 -0.17 16.65 -3.01
CA VAL A 117 -1.17 15.58 -2.86
C VAL A 117 -1.68 15.50 -1.42
N CYS A 118 -0.81 15.64 -0.41
CA CYS A 118 -1.22 15.65 0.99
C CYS A 118 -2.16 16.83 1.28
N ASP A 119 -1.80 18.04 0.86
CA ASP A 119 -2.63 19.23 1.07
C ASP A 119 -4.00 19.05 0.41
N GLU A 120 -4.05 18.53 -0.82
CA GLU A 120 -5.31 18.29 -1.54
C GLU A 120 -6.18 17.24 -0.83
N ALA A 121 -5.60 16.09 -0.47
CA ALA A 121 -6.32 15.02 0.21
C ALA A 121 -6.86 15.47 1.58
N HIS A 122 -6.04 16.17 2.37
CA HIS A 122 -6.41 16.64 3.70
C HIS A 122 -7.52 17.69 3.67
N GLN A 123 -7.59 18.54 2.63
CA GLN A 123 -8.73 19.46 2.43
C GLN A 123 -10.06 18.72 2.30
N HIS A 124 -10.04 17.47 1.81
CA HIS A 124 -11.19 16.58 1.70
C HIS A 124 -11.35 15.64 2.89
N GLY A 125 -10.52 15.73 3.92
CA GLY A 125 -10.52 14.84 5.08
C GLY A 125 -9.98 13.43 4.81
N ALA A 126 -9.36 13.21 3.66
CA ALA A 126 -8.74 11.94 3.29
C ALA A 126 -7.29 11.87 3.79
N LYS A 127 -6.78 10.65 3.99
CA LYS A 127 -5.42 10.37 4.44
C LYS A 127 -4.53 9.92 3.29
N VAL A 128 -3.21 10.16 3.39
CA VAL A 128 -2.25 9.88 2.31
C VAL A 128 -1.23 8.83 2.71
N LYS A 129 -1.04 7.85 1.81
CA LYS A 129 0.01 6.83 1.87
C LYS A 129 0.96 7.04 0.69
N VAL A 130 2.25 7.23 0.96
CA VAL A 130 3.25 7.56 -0.05
C VAL A 130 4.08 6.34 -0.41
N ILE A 131 3.95 5.85 -1.64
CA ILE A 131 4.65 4.69 -2.19
C ILE A 131 6.03 5.10 -2.67
N PHE A 132 7.07 4.45 -2.15
CA PHE A 132 8.47 4.68 -2.53
C PHE A 132 8.91 3.86 -3.74
N GLU A 133 8.29 2.68 -3.93
CA GLU A 133 8.71 1.65 -4.88
C GLU A 133 10.12 1.14 -4.59
N ASN A 134 10.28 0.52 -3.44
CA ASN A 134 11.58 0.11 -2.89
C ASN A 134 12.40 -0.78 -3.82
N ASP A 135 11.76 -1.55 -4.70
CA ASP A 135 12.44 -2.40 -5.68
C ASP A 135 13.33 -1.61 -6.65
N TYR A 136 12.99 -0.37 -6.98
CA TYR A 136 13.83 0.51 -7.78
C TYR A 136 14.94 1.20 -6.99
N LEU A 137 14.90 1.14 -5.65
CA LEU A 137 15.80 1.86 -4.76
C LEU A 137 16.91 0.97 -4.18
N THR A 138 17.02 -0.26 -4.61
CA THR A 138 17.97 -1.27 -4.08
C THR A 138 19.44 -0.87 -4.18
N LYS A 139 19.79 -0.03 -5.16
CA LYS A 139 21.14 0.51 -5.34
C LYS A 139 21.32 1.91 -4.72
N GLY A 140 20.28 2.46 -4.12
CA GLY A 140 20.27 3.87 -3.72
C GLY A 140 20.25 4.81 -4.93
N GLY A 141 20.67 6.05 -4.74
CA GLY A 141 20.73 7.08 -5.77
C GLY A 141 21.21 8.41 -5.21
N ALA A 142 21.52 9.37 -6.07
CA ALA A 142 21.99 10.69 -5.66
C ALA A 142 23.16 10.68 -4.64
N GLY A 143 24.08 9.71 -4.76
CA GLY A 143 25.22 9.55 -3.85
C GLY A 143 24.89 8.90 -2.50
N LEU A 144 23.67 8.45 -2.29
CA LEU A 144 23.23 7.79 -1.05
C LEU A 144 23.15 6.26 -1.22
N SER A 145 23.41 5.53 -0.14
CA SER A 145 23.10 4.09 -0.07
C SER A 145 21.58 3.86 -0.16
N SER A 146 21.15 2.63 -0.46
CA SER A 146 19.72 2.26 -0.46
C SER A 146 19.01 2.65 0.83
N ASP A 147 19.62 2.36 1.97
CA ASP A 147 19.05 2.65 3.28
C ASP A 147 18.95 4.15 3.55
N ASP A 148 20.01 4.90 3.28
CA ASP A 148 20.02 6.35 3.50
C ASP A 148 19.08 7.08 2.54
N PHE A 149 18.92 6.55 1.33
CA PHE A 149 17.94 7.04 0.37
C PHE A 149 16.50 6.89 0.90
N LYS A 150 16.15 5.69 1.39
CA LYS A 150 14.83 5.41 1.98
C LYS A 150 14.58 6.24 3.24
N LYS A 151 15.59 6.39 4.11
CA LYS A 151 15.51 7.30 5.28
C LYS A 151 15.20 8.73 4.85
N ARG A 152 15.88 9.23 3.81
CA ARG A 152 15.64 10.57 3.27
C ARG A 152 14.21 10.73 2.76
N LEU A 153 13.68 9.75 2.04
CA LEU A 153 12.29 9.75 1.60
C LEU A 153 11.32 9.75 2.77
N CYS A 154 11.56 8.95 3.80
CA CYS A 154 10.74 8.94 5.02
C CYS A 154 10.64 10.34 5.64
N GLN A 155 11.78 11.02 5.82
CA GLN A 155 11.84 12.36 6.38
C GLN A 155 11.11 13.40 5.51
N ILE A 156 11.25 13.30 4.19
CA ILE A 156 10.54 14.16 3.24
C ILE A 156 9.03 13.96 3.37
N CYS A 157 8.56 12.72 3.35
CA CYS A 157 7.14 12.40 3.44
C CYS A 157 6.53 12.88 4.75
N GLU A 158 7.24 12.72 5.87
CA GLU A 158 6.76 13.22 7.16
C GLU A 158 6.63 14.74 7.17
N ARG A 159 7.63 15.49 6.66
CA ARG A 159 7.56 16.96 6.54
C ARG A 159 6.45 17.42 5.59
N ALA A 160 6.21 16.65 4.53
CA ALA A 160 5.16 16.92 3.56
C ALA A 160 3.74 16.61 4.06
N GLY A 161 3.62 15.96 5.24
CA GLY A 161 2.34 15.69 5.89
C GLY A 161 1.74 14.32 5.58
N ALA A 162 2.51 13.36 5.05
CA ALA A 162 2.02 12.02 4.79
C ALA A 162 1.58 11.29 6.07
N ASP A 163 0.46 10.58 6.02
CA ASP A 163 -0.03 9.74 7.13
C ASP A 163 0.66 8.38 7.18
N TRP A 164 1.09 7.85 6.03
CA TRP A 164 1.87 6.62 5.91
C TRP A 164 3.00 6.78 4.89
N VAL A 165 4.09 6.05 5.15
CA VAL A 165 5.06 5.65 4.14
C VAL A 165 4.78 4.21 3.73
N LYS A 166 4.85 3.90 2.41
CA LYS A 166 4.49 2.60 1.85
C LYS A 166 5.63 2.07 0.99
N THR A 167 5.93 0.77 1.10
CA THR A 167 7.07 0.15 0.44
C THR A 167 6.95 0.12 -1.09
N SER A 168 5.84 -0.38 -1.62
CA SER A 168 5.75 -0.79 -3.02
C SER A 168 4.35 -0.62 -3.59
N SER A 169 4.26 -0.53 -4.92
CA SER A 169 2.99 -0.58 -5.67
C SER A 169 2.49 -2.02 -5.87
N GLY A 170 3.40 -2.97 -6.00
CA GLY A 170 3.16 -4.32 -6.51
C GLY A 170 3.32 -4.43 -8.03
N TYR A 171 3.68 -3.34 -8.70
CA TYR A 171 3.87 -3.24 -10.16
C TYR A 171 5.25 -2.68 -10.54
N GLY A 172 6.16 -2.58 -9.59
CA GLY A 172 7.53 -2.10 -9.77
C GLY A 172 8.46 -3.18 -10.31
N PHE A 173 8.19 -3.71 -11.48
CA PHE A 173 8.97 -4.78 -12.07
C PHE A 173 10.38 -4.32 -12.49
N VAL A 174 11.41 -4.90 -11.88
CA VAL A 174 12.82 -4.63 -12.17
C VAL A 174 13.36 -5.70 -13.11
N LYS A 175 14.09 -5.28 -14.16
CA LYS A 175 14.76 -6.21 -15.07
C LYS A 175 15.90 -6.93 -14.35
N GLN A 176 15.83 -8.25 -14.35
CA GLN A 176 16.84 -9.13 -13.76
C GLN A 176 17.99 -9.41 -14.71
N ALA A 177 19.08 -9.99 -14.22
CA ALA A 177 20.27 -10.32 -15.01
C ALA A 177 19.96 -11.35 -16.13
N ASP A 178 19.00 -12.22 -15.94
CA ASP A 178 18.51 -13.20 -16.91
C ASP A 178 17.54 -12.64 -17.95
N GLY A 179 17.24 -11.32 -17.87
CA GLY A 179 16.32 -10.63 -18.75
C GLY A 179 14.85 -10.71 -18.36
N SER A 180 14.49 -11.49 -17.34
CA SER A 180 13.15 -11.53 -16.77
C SER A 180 12.83 -10.23 -16.01
N TYR A 181 11.54 -10.00 -15.74
CA TYR A 181 11.11 -8.89 -14.91
C TYR A 181 10.46 -9.44 -13.64
N ASN A 182 10.92 -8.97 -12.49
CA ASN A 182 10.42 -9.41 -11.20
C ASN A 182 10.48 -8.26 -10.17
N TYR A 183 9.81 -8.43 -9.04
CA TYR A 183 9.91 -7.54 -7.88
C TYR A 183 9.95 -8.36 -6.58
N GLN A 184 10.57 -7.83 -5.55
CA GLN A 184 10.64 -8.43 -4.21
C GLN A 184 9.49 -7.92 -3.33
N GLY A 185 9.12 -6.65 -3.48
CA GLY A 185 8.11 -6.00 -2.68
C GLY A 185 8.57 -5.67 -1.26
N ALA A 186 7.67 -5.79 -0.28
CA ALA A 186 7.98 -5.47 1.11
C ALA A 186 8.94 -6.49 1.72
N THR A 187 10.00 -6.00 2.41
CA THR A 187 10.94 -6.80 3.19
C THR A 187 10.90 -6.39 4.67
N GLU A 188 11.23 -7.30 5.58
CA GLU A 188 11.33 -6.99 7.02
C GLU A 188 12.35 -5.89 7.28
N HIS A 189 13.49 -5.92 6.56
CA HIS A 189 14.53 -4.90 6.64
C HIS A 189 13.97 -3.51 6.32
N ASP A 190 13.29 -3.37 5.17
CA ASP A 190 12.71 -2.10 4.75
C ASP A 190 11.64 -1.59 5.71
N LEU A 191 10.78 -2.48 6.20
CA LEU A 191 9.75 -2.11 7.16
C LEU A 191 10.34 -1.61 8.48
N ALA A 192 11.36 -2.29 9.01
CA ALA A 192 12.07 -1.86 10.22
C ALA A 192 12.78 -0.52 10.01
N LEU A 193 13.47 -0.36 8.86
CA LEU A 193 14.16 0.86 8.48
C LEU A 193 13.18 2.03 8.37
N MET A 194 12.09 1.88 7.63
CA MET A 194 11.09 2.91 7.43
C MET A 194 10.40 3.28 8.75
N ARG A 195 10.08 2.28 9.61
CA ARG A 195 9.52 2.53 10.94
C ARG A 195 10.46 3.36 11.82
N ALA A 196 11.76 3.04 11.81
CA ALA A 196 12.78 3.77 12.58
C ALA A 196 13.05 5.19 12.04
N SER A 197 12.65 5.48 10.80
CA SER A 197 12.96 6.72 10.09
C SER A 197 11.84 7.76 10.14
N VAL A 198 10.68 7.44 10.71
CA VAL A 198 9.56 8.36 10.90
C VAL A 198 9.08 8.36 12.34
N SER A 199 8.45 9.45 12.79
CA SER A 199 7.87 9.54 14.12
C SER A 199 6.63 8.64 14.28
N ALA A 200 6.10 8.55 15.50
CA ALA A 200 4.88 7.79 15.77
C ALA A 200 3.63 8.34 15.06
N LYS A 201 3.69 9.55 14.53
CA LYS A 201 2.59 10.19 13.78
C LYS A 201 2.42 9.58 12.38
N VAL A 202 3.52 9.13 11.78
CA VAL A 202 3.51 8.51 10.44
C VAL A 202 3.59 7.00 10.59
N GLN A 203 2.69 6.29 9.94
CA GLN A 203 2.62 4.83 9.97
C GLN A 203 3.38 4.21 8.80
N VAL A 204 3.57 2.88 8.82
CA VAL A 204 4.23 2.14 7.75
C VAL A 204 3.26 1.13 7.15
N LYS A 205 3.14 1.13 5.81
CA LYS A 205 2.35 0.16 5.05
C LYS A 205 3.25 -0.77 4.26
N ALA A 206 3.11 -2.08 4.48
CA ALA A 206 3.71 -3.12 3.65
C ALA A 206 2.87 -3.35 2.40
N ALA A 207 3.49 -3.47 1.23
CA ALA A 207 2.80 -3.81 -0.01
C ALA A 207 3.74 -4.51 -1.00
N GLY A 208 3.16 -5.20 -2.00
CA GLY A 208 3.91 -6.02 -2.97
C GLY A 208 4.16 -7.43 -2.43
N GLY A 209 3.30 -8.39 -2.80
CA GLY A 209 3.46 -9.80 -2.42
C GLY A 209 3.29 -10.13 -0.95
N VAL A 210 2.66 -9.27 -0.17
CA VAL A 210 2.47 -9.46 1.28
C VAL A 210 1.50 -10.61 1.54
N ARG A 211 1.98 -11.65 2.22
CA ARG A 211 1.18 -12.81 2.66
C ARG A 211 1.14 -12.97 4.17
N ASP A 212 2.02 -12.25 4.87
CA ASP A 212 2.13 -12.18 6.33
C ASP A 212 2.07 -10.72 6.78
N LEU A 213 1.56 -10.48 8.00
CA LEU A 213 1.39 -9.13 8.52
C LEU A 213 2.69 -8.60 9.12
N GLY A 214 3.33 -7.65 8.44
CA GLY A 214 4.61 -7.07 8.83
C GLY A 214 4.60 -5.54 9.06
N GLY A 215 3.44 -4.94 9.33
CA GLY A 215 3.32 -3.49 9.53
C GLY A 215 2.01 -3.10 10.21
N SER A 216 1.76 -1.81 10.37
CA SER A 216 0.47 -1.32 10.89
C SER A 216 -0.65 -1.42 9.83
N ARG A 217 -0.29 -1.59 8.57
CA ARG A 217 -1.19 -1.77 7.43
C ARG A 217 -0.52 -2.64 6.36
N CYS A 218 -1.27 -3.46 5.64
CA CYS A 218 -0.76 -4.18 4.48
C CYS A 218 -1.72 -4.12 3.30
N GLY A 219 -1.17 -4.05 2.08
CA GLY A 219 -1.92 -4.23 0.84
C GLY A 219 -1.86 -5.70 0.42
N ALA A 220 -3.00 -6.37 0.29
CA ALA A 220 -3.05 -7.78 -0.06
C ALA A 220 -4.23 -8.11 -0.99
N THR A 221 -4.00 -9.00 -1.95
CA THR A 221 -5.05 -9.66 -2.74
C THR A 221 -5.54 -10.93 -2.04
N ALA A 222 -4.70 -11.55 -1.20
CA ALA A 222 -4.94 -12.82 -0.52
C ALA A 222 -5.78 -12.69 0.77
N THR A 223 -6.61 -11.65 0.92
CA THR A 223 -7.40 -11.34 2.13
C THR A 223 -8.15 -12.54 2.69
N ALA A 224 -8.90 -13.26 1.84
CA ALA A 224 -9.67 -14.43 2.27
C ALA A 224 -8.75 -15.51 2.84
N ALA A 225 -7.69 -15.87 2.10
CA ALA A 225 -6.75 -16.91 2.52
C ALA A 225 -6.06 -16.57 3.85
N MET A 226 -5.66 -15.30 4.04
CA MET A 226 -4.99 -14.83 5.27
C MET A 226 -5.93 -14.91 6.47
N LEU A 227 -7.16 -14.41 6.34
CA LEU A 227 -8.11 -14.34 7.45
C LEU A 227 -8.79 -15.69 7.74
N ASP A 228 -9.00 -16.54 6.75
CA ASP A 228 -9.50 -17.91 6.96
C ASP A 228 -8.42 -18.77 7.64
N GLU A 229 -7.14 -18.61 7.28
CA GLU A 229 -6.04 -19.28 7.98
C GLU A 229 -5.91 -18.82 9.43
N TYR A 230 -6.13 -17.52 9.70
CA TYR A 230 -6.17 -17.03 11.07
C TYR A 230 -7.28 -17.74 11.88
N ARG A 231 -8.51 -17.82 11.35
CA ARG A 231 -9.64 -18.50 12.02
C ARG A 231 -9.33 -19.98 12.26
N ARG A 232 -8.71 -20.64 11.30
CA ARG A 232 -8.29 -22.04 11.45
C ARG A 232 -7.29 -22.21 12.60
N ARG A 233 -6.28 -21.32 12.68
CA ARG A 233 -5.29 -21.35 13.78
C ARG A 233 -5.93 -21.04 15.13
N GLU A 234 -6.79 -20.06 15.20
CA GLU A 234 -7.50 -19.71 16.43
C GLU A 234 -8.36 -20.88 16.94
N ALA A 235 -9.08 -21.56 16.05
CA ALA A 235 -9.89 -22.73 16.40
C ALA A 235 -9.00 -23.89 16.90
N ALA A 236 -7.86 -24.16 16.24
CA ALA A 236 -6.92 -25.19 16.65
C ALA A 236 -6.30 -24.88 18.04
N GLU A 237 -5.93 -23.63 18.30
CA GLU A 237 -5.40 -23.20 19.60
C GLU A 237 -6.45 -23.39 20.71
N LYS A 238 -7.71 -23.02 20.48
CA LYS A 238 -8.84 -23.24 21.42
C LYS A 238 -9.08 -24.74 21.67
N ALA A 239 -8.82 -25.59 20.68
CA ALA A 239 -8.94 -27.05 20.79
C ALA A 239 -7.70 -27.74 21.37
N GLY A 240 -6.65 -26.99 21.76
CA GLY A 240 -5.39 -27.53 22.27
C GLY A 240 -4.56 -28.32 21.24
N GLN A 241 -4.82 -28.12 19.95
CA GLN A 241 -4.11 -28.77 18.85
C GLN A 241 -2.81 -28.02 18.50
N LYS A 242 -1.75 -28.79 18.26
CA LYS A 242 -0.48 -28.20 17.81
C LYS A 242 -0.61 -27.72 16.35
N ILE A 243 -0.35 -26.44 16.13
CA ILE A 243 -0.41 -25.84 14.79
C ILE A 243 0.97 -25.98 14.15
N GLU A 244 1.09 -26.78 13.09
CA GLU A 244 2.28 -26.74 12.25
C GLU A 244 2.25 -25.47 11.41
N GLY A 245 3.24 -24.58 11.62
CA GLY A 245 3.42 -23.40 10.81
C GLY A 245 3.81 -23.80 9.39
N LYS A 246 2.97 -23.53 8.41
CA LYS A 246 3.49 -23.41 7.04
C LYS A 246 4.36 -22.17 7.01
N SER A 247 5.68 -22.34 6.95
CA SER A 247 6.60 -21.26 6.57
C SER A 247 6.26 -20.88 5.14
N GLY A 248 5.40 -19.89 4.99
CA GLY A 248 5.12 -19.28 3.69
C GLY A 248 6.33 -18.48 3.28
N GLY A 249 7.22 -19.10 2.49
CA GLY A 249 8.26 -18.34 1.81
C GLY A 249 7.61 -17.25 0.96
N ILE A 250 8.25 -16.10 0.90
CA ILE A 250 7.95 -15.02 -0.05
C ILE A 250 8.10 -15.63 -1.45
N GLY A 251 7.01 -16.19 -1.99
CA GLY A 251 7.00 -16.80 -3.32
C GLY A 251 6.56 -15.75 -4.33
N ALA A 252 7.41 -15.50 -5.31
CA ALA A 252 7.04 -14.83 -6.54
C ALA A 252 5.84 -15.57 -7.14
N GLY A 253 4.68 -15.02 -6.96
CA GLY A 253 3.42 -15.51 -7.52
C GLY A 253 2.60 -14.32 -7.89
N GLY A 254 2.57 -14.06 -9.20
CA GLY A 254 1.85 -12.95 -9.79
C GLY A 254 0.40 -12.87 -9.34
N TYR A 255 -0.12 -11.68 -9.58
CA TYR A 255 -1.54 -11.38 -9.50
C TYR A 255 -2.35 -12.32 -10.39
#